data_3243f0679017a20ad1d03a58a570d999
#
_entry.id   3243f0679017a20ad1d03a58a570d999
#
_cell.length_a   1.000
_cell.length_b   1.000
_cell.length_c   1.000
_cell.angle_alpha   90.00
_cell.angle_beta   90.00
_cell.angle_gamma   90.00
#
_symmetry.space_group_name_H-M   'P 1'
#
loop_
_entity.id
_entity.type
_entity.pdbx_description
1 polymer ?
#
loop_
_entity_poly.entity_id
_entity_poly.type
_entity_poly.pdbx_seq_one_letter_code
_entity_poly.pdbx_strand_id
1 'polypeptide(L)'
;IGTALHQALVDVMSDQLTEMGIEADSELVRFDEIQSIEAITPKFSGDSRLMTELRFTVKISTRNYVFRQTPSPEPSASPTPDAPDHTIAPTQAPLPTATPSFSSYKKVKDALTVTLPIFTTAEQAMGLSINVAQNELFTVSDIGSAFMIESRRFGHGVGMSQRGAEQMARQHGMTYEQI
;
A
#
# COMPACT_ATOMS: atom_id res chain seq x y z
N ILE A 1 -6.19 -3.05 -6.67
CA ILE A 1 -5.69 -2.62 -5.35
C ILE A 1 -6.06 -1.15 -5.15
N GLY A 2 -6.61 -0.78 -3.99
CA GLY A 2 -6.86 0.63 -3.64
C GLY A 2 -5.55 1.41 -3.44
N THR A 3 -5.57 2.73 -3.66
CA THR A 3 -4.37 3.58 -3.61
C THR A 3 -3.62 3.49 -2.27
N ALA A 4 -4.33 3.46 -1.14
CA ALA A 4 -3.70 3.38 0.19
C ALA A 4 -3.00 2.03 0.42
N LEU A 5 -3.60 0.91 0.00
CA LEU A 5 -2.97 -0.40 0.09
C LEU A 5 -1.78 -0.52 -0.87
N HIS A 6 -1.89 0.06 -2.07
CA HIS A 6 -0.79 0.13 -3.03
C HIS A 6 0.42 0.83 -2.42
N GLN A 7 0.22 2.03 -1.85
CA GLN A 7 1.28 2.78 -1.18
C GLN A 7 1.90 1.98 -0.02
N ALA A 8 1.07 1.41 0.86
CA ALA A 8 1.55 0.63 1.99
C ALA A 8 2.40 -0.59 1.58
N LEU A 9 2.03 -1.26 0.49
CA LEU A 9 2.82 -2.37 -0.05
C LEU A 9 4.16 -1.90 -0.62
N VAL A 10 4.18 -0.79 -1.36
CA VAL A 10 5.43 -0.21 -1.91
C VAL A 10 6.35 0.23 -0.78
N ASP A 11 5.83 0.86 0.27
CA ASP A 11 6.61 1.33 1.42
C ASP A 11 7.31 0.15 2.13
N VAL A 12 6.59 -0.94 2.38
CA VAL A 12 7.15 -2.13 3.03
C VAL A 12 8.14 -2.88 2.11
N MET A 13 7.96 -2.78 0.79
CA MET A 13 8.88 -3.38 -0.19
C MET A 13 10.11 -2.51 -0.48
N SER A 14 10.27 -1.34 0.13
CA SER A 14 11.29 -0.36 -0.22
C SER A 14 12.71 -0.94 -0.26
N ASP A 15 13.06 -1.74 0.74
CA ASP A 15 14.38 -2.38 0.80
C ASP A 15 14.59 -3.38 -0.34
N GLN A 16 13.59 -4.25 -0.59
CA GLN A 16 13.65 -5.22 -1.68
C GLN A 16 13.73 -4.54 -3.05
N LEU A 17 12.96 -3.48 -3.26
CA LEU A 17 13.00 -2.69 -4.48
C LEU A 17 14.36 -2.00 -4.67
N THR A 18 14.93 -1.46 -3.60
CA THR A 18 16.25 -0.82 -3.61
C THR A 18 17.36 -1.83 -3.95
N GLU A 19 17.33 -3.03 -3.38
CA GLU A 19 18.26 -4.11 -3.72
C GLU A 19 18.19 -4.52 -5.21
N MET A 20 17.02 -4.37 -5.81
CA MET A 20 16.80 -4.61 -7.24
C MET A 20 17.15 -3.40 -8.13
N GLY A 21 17.60 -2.29 -7.53
CA GLY A 21 17.87 -1.04 -8.24
C GLY A 21 16.63 -0.30 -8.71
N ILE A 22 15.49 -0.53 -8.03
CA ILE A 22 14.19 0.07 -8.33
C ILE A 22 13.90 1.12 -7.26
N GLU A 23 13.50 2.31 -7.66
CA GLU A 23 13.07 3.36 -6.73
C GLU A 23 11.70 3.01 -6.13
N ALA A 24 11.60 3.06 -4.79
CA ALA A 24 10.39 2.74 -4.04
C ALA A 24 9.39 3.92 -4.08
N ASP A 25 8.82 4.14 -5.25
CA ASP A 25 7.81 5.16 -5.50
C ASP A 25 6.55 4.49 -6.08
N SER A 26 5.40 4.76 -5.48
CA SER A 26 4.12 4.19 -5.90
C SER A 26 3.71 4.58 -7.33
N GLU A 27 4.24 5.69 -7.87
CA GLU A 27 4.03 6.06 -9.27
C GLU A 27 4.88 5.22 -10.23
N LEU A 28 5.98 4.66 -9.73
CA LEU A 28 6.92 3.88 -10.53
C LEU A 28 6.65 2.37 -10.47
N VAL A 29 5.92 1.92 -9.46
CA VAL A 29 5.61 0.50 -9.24
C VAL A 29 4.14 0.23 -9.55
N ARG A 30 3.86 -0.82 -10.32
CA ARG A 30 2.52 -1.31 -10.61
C ARG A 30 2.40 -2.78 -10.23
N PHE A 31 1.40 -3.14 -9.46
CA PHE A 31 1.04 -4.53 -9.19
C PHE A 31 0.24 -5.08 -10.37
N ASP A 32 0.83 -6.02 -11.10
CA ASP A 32 0.20 -6.67 -12.25
C ASP A 32 -0.73 -7.81 -11.81
N GLU A 33 -0.32 -8.56 -10.78
CA GLU A 33 -1.04 -9.73 -10.28
C GLU A 33 -0.77 -9.94 -8.79
N ILE A 34 -1.80 -10.25 -8.03
CA ILE A 34 -1.66 -10.81 -6.68
C ILE A 34 -1.87 -12.30 -6.82
N GLN A 35 -0.85 -13.10 -6.51
CA GLN A 35 -0.90 -14.54 -6.63
C GLN A 35 -1.46 -15.22 -5.40
N SER A 36 -1.14 -14.71 -4.22
CA SER A 36 -1.71 -15.18 -2.94
C SER A 36 -1.75 -14.08 -1.91
N ILE A 37 -2.69 -14.22 -0.98
CA ILE A 37 -2.75 -13.46 0.27
C ILE A 37 -3.01 -14.45 1.40
N GLU A 38 -2.21 -14.40 2.46
CA GLU A 38 -2.31 -15.28 3.60
C GLU A 38 -2.27 -14.46 4.90
N ALA A 39 -3.16 -14.77 5.84
CA ALA A 39 -3.04 -14.26 7.20
C ALA A 39 -2.08 -15.16 7.98
N ILE A 40 -1.03 -14.57 8.53
CA ILE A 40 0.07 -15.28 9.17
C ILE A 40 0.42 -14.68 10.54
N THR A 41 1.33 -15.28 11.23
CA THR A 41 1.86 -14.83 12.53
C THR A 41 0.78 -14.75 13.62
N PRO A 42 0.49 -15.86 14.30
CA PRO A 42 -0.46 -15.89 15.41
C PRO A 42 -0.11 -14.90 16.51
N LYS A 43 -1.08 -14.13 16.98
CA LYS A 43 -0.90 -13.14 18.05
C LYS A 43 -0.60 -13.80 19.41
N PHE A 44 -1.15 -14.98 19.64
CA PHE A 44 -0.98 -15.73 20.88
C PHE A 44 -0.41 -17.12 20.59
N SER A 45 0.28 -17.70 21.57
CA SER A 45 0.75 -19.08 21.47
C SER A 45 -0.41 -20.10 21.38
N GLY A 46 -0.18 -21.22 20.73
CA GLY A 46 -1.19 -22.26 20.50
C GLY A 46 -2.03 -21.99 19.24
N ASP A 47 -3.26 -22.49 19.25
CA ASP A 47 -4.19 -22.41 18.10
C ASP A 47 -4.89 -21.04 17.98
N SER A 48 -4.11 -19.96 18.07
CA SER A 48 -4.66 -18.62 17.93
C SER A 48 -5.17 -18.39 16.51
N ARG A 49 -6.44 -17.97 16.40
CA ARG A 49 -7.04 -17.53 15.14
C ARG A 49 -6.81 -16.04 14.85
N LEU A 50 -6.27 -15.30 15.83
CA LEU A 50 -5.87 -13.91 15.66
C LEU A 50 -4.50 -13.88 15.01
N MET A 51 -4.43 -13.40 13.79
CA MET A 51 -3.20 -13.19 13.05
C MET A 51 -2.79 -11.73 13.12
N THR A 52 -1.50 -11.46 13.00
CA THR A 52 -0.94 -10.10 13.11
C THR A 52 -0.39 -9.57 11.79
N GLU A 53 -0.25 -10.43 10.80
CA GLU A 53 0.36 -10.07 9.53
C GLU A 53 -0.41 -10.67 8.34
N LEU A 54 -0.39 -9.95 7.21
CA LEU A 54 -0.81 -10.44 5.90
C LEU A 54 0.43 -10.59 5.02
N ARG A 55 0.61 -11.77 4.46
CA ARG A 55 1.63 -12.06 3.45
C ARG A 55 1.00 -11.99 2.07
N PHE A 56 1.59 -11.20 1.20
CA PHE A 56 1.21 -11.07 -0.19
C PHE A 56 2.31 -11.67 -1.07
N THR A 57 1.93 -12.46 -2.07
CA THR A 57 2.81 -12.82 -3.18
C THR A 57 2.32 -12.10 -4.43
N VAL A 58 3.17 -11.26 -5.01
CA VAL A 58 2.78 -10.31 -6.05
C VAL A 58 3.73 -10.33 -7.23
N LYS A 59 3.20 -10.09 -8.43
CA LYS A 59 3.99 -9.73 -9.61
C LYS A 59 3.86 -8.24 -9.87
N ILE A 60 4.97 -7.60 -10.16
CA ILE A 60 5.04 -6.16 -10.39
C ILE A 60 5.66 -5.82 -11.73
N SER A 61 5.33 -4.65 -12.22
CA SER A 61 6.04 -3.94 -13.28
C SER A 61 6.51 -2.60 -12.76
N THR A 62 7.66 -2.16 -13.24
CA THR A 62 8.27 -0.89 -12.84
C THR A 62 8.57 -0.02 -14.04
N ARG A 63 8.64 1.29 -13.82
CA ARG A 63 9.05 2.30 -14.79
C ARG A 63 9.97 3.32 -14.13
N ASN A 64 10.66 4.12 -14.92
CA ASN A 64 11.57 5.15 -14.41
C ASN A 64 11.09 6.54 -14.86
N TYR A 65 11.48 7.55 -14.10
CA TYR A 65 11.39 8.94 -14.54
C TYR A 65 12.30 9.17 -15.75
N VAL A 66 11.79 9.86 -16.76
CA VAL A 66 12.54 10.30 -17.93
C VAL A 66 12.51 11.82 -17.95
N PHE A 67 13.64 12.43 -17.66
CA PHE A 67 13.78 13.87 -17.75
C PHE A 67 14.00 14.25 -19.22
N ARG A 68 12.99 14.82 -19.88
CA ARG A 68 13.18 15.48 -21.16
C ARG A 68 13.72 16.88 -20.89
N GLN A 69 14.97 17.12 -21.27
CA GLN A 69 15.44 18.49 -21.41
C GLN A 69 14.66 19.13 -22.57
N THR A 70 13.80 20.08 -22.27
CA THR A 70 13.24 20.96 -23.29
C THR A 70 14.39 21.79 -23.81
N PRO A 71 14.65 21.82 -25.13
CA PRO A 71 15.67 22.70 -25.67
C PRO A 71 15.33 24.12 -25.24
N SER A 72 16.30 24.81 -24.65
CA SER A 72 16.20 26.22 -24.33
C SER A 72 15.78 26.96 -25.60
N PRO A 73 14.77 27.85 -25.58
CA PRO A 73 14.46 28.66 -26.74
C PRO A 73 15.73 29.42 -27.12
N GLU A 74 16.18 29.23 -28.36
CA GLU A 74 17.29 29.99 -28.89
C GLU A 74 16.98 31.47 -28.69
N PRO A 75 17.95 32.26 -28.17
CA PRO A 75 17.75 33.71 -28.10
C PRO A 75 17.60 34.23 -29.55
N SER A 76 16.39 34.63 -29.91
CA SER A 76 16.12 35.30 -31.12
C SER A 76 16.87 36.65 -31.09
N ALA A 77 18.08 36.64 -31.61
CA ALA A 77 18.85 37.85 -31.79
C ALA A 77 18.42 38.51 -33.09
N SER A 78 17.63 39.54 -32.98
CA SER A 78 17.63 40.62 -33.97
C SER A 78 17.84 41.94 -33.25
N PRO A 79 19.02 42.54 -33.34
CA PRO A 79 19.20 43.92 -32.90
C PRO A 79 18.63 44.83 -33.95
N THR A 80 17.56 45.53 -33.67
CA THR A 80 17.18 46.75 -34.36
C THR A 80 17.97 47.89 -33.72
N PRO A 81 18.79 48.68 -34.48
CA PRO A 81 19.45 49.84 -33.92
C PRO A 81 18.45 51.00 -33.91
N ASP A 82 18.40 51.70 -32.80
CA ASP A 82 17.82 53.00 -32.51
C ASP A 82 16.63 52.98 -31.50
N ALA A 83 16.99 53.10 -30.23
CA ALA A 83 16.19 53.83 -29.25
C ALA A 83 17.03 54.12 -27.98
N PRO A 84 16.89 55.29 -27.34
CA PRO A 84 17.77 55.78 -26.29
C PRO A 84 17.59 55.09 -24.96
N ASP A 85 18.70 54.94 -24.31
CA ASP A 85 19.02 54.62 -22.95
C ASP A 85 17.88 54.77 -21.92
N HIS A 86 17.24 53.64 -21.56
CA HIS A 86 16.59 53.44 -20.26
C HIS A 86 17.05 52.08 -19.73
N THR A 87 17.92 52.12 -18.72
CA THR A 87 18.40 51.00 -17.95
C THR A 87 17.24 50.17 -17.38
N ILE A 88 16.84 49.13 -18.11
CA ILE A 88 15.92 48.10 -17.59
C ILE A 88 16.80 46.94 -17.17
N ALA A 89 16.73 46.62 -15.84
CA ALA A 89 17.39 45.45 -15.31
C ALA A 89 17.02 44.19 -16.12
N PRO A 90 17.95 43.25 -16.36
CA PRO A 90 17.64 42.05 -17.11
C PRO A 90 16.60 41.23 -16.37
N THR A 91 15.40 41.16 -16.90
CA THR A 91 14.37 40.21 -16.45
C THR A 91 14.91 38.83 -16.72
N GLN A 92 15.32 38.11 -15.72
CA GLN A 92 15.69 36.69 -15.84
C GLN A 92 14.53 35.93 -16.48
N ALA A 93 14.80 35.32 -17.63
CA ALA A 93 13.85 34.42 -18.27
C ALA A 93 13.51 33.28 -17.26
N PRO A 94 12.24 32.87 -17.17
CA PRO A 94 11.86 31.77 -16.28
C PRO A 94 12.65 30.51 -16.66
N LEU A 95 13.26 29.88 -15.65
CA LEU A 95 13.95 28.61 -15.81
C LEU A 95 12.96 27.59 -16.41
N PRO A 96 13.37 26.81 -17.42
CA PRO A 96 12.50 25.80 -18.00
C PRO A 96 12.10 24.78 -16.93
N THR A 97 10.80 24.71 -16.64
CA THR A 97 10.25 23.69 -15.74
C THR A 97 10.22 22.37 -16.50
N ALA A 98 11.13 21.47 -16.15
CA ALA A 98 11.15 20.13 -16.73
C ALA A 98 9.91 19.38 -16.23
N THR A 99 8.97 19.09 -17.12
CA THR A 99 7.85 18.20 -16.80
C THR A 99 8.36 16.78 -16.78
N PRO A 100 8.24 16.05 -15.65
CA PRO A 100 8.66 14.65 -15.57
C PRO A 100 7.80 13.82 -16.53
N SER A 101 8.45 12.99 -17.34
CA SER A 101 7.79 11.97 -18.15
C SER A 101 8.22 10.59 -17.64
N PHE A 102 7.45 9.54 -17.98
CA PHE A 102 7.71 8.19 -17.51
C PHE A 102 8.12 7.29 -18.67
N SER A 103 9.01 6.32 -18.39
CA SER A 103 9.28 5.22 -19.31
C SER A 103 8.09 4.26 -19.38
N SER A 104 8.11 3.33 -20.34
CA SER A 104 7.16 2.22 -20.35
C SER A 104 7.41 1.29 -19.15
N TYR A 105 6.36 0.66 -18.64
CA TYR A 105 6.48 -0.37 -17.61
C TYR A 105 7.23 -1.59 -18.11
N LYS A 106 8.14 -2.08 -17.30
CA LYS A 106 8.90 -3.33 -17.52
C LYS A 106 8.53 -4.33 -16.41
N LYS A 107 8.16 -5.54 -16.79
CA LYS A 107 7.84 -6.60 -15.83
C LYS A 107 9.08 -7.04 -15.06
N VAL A 108 8.96 -7.18 -13.76
CA VAL A 108 9.93 -7.88 -12.92
C VAL A 108 9.72 -9.38 -13.11
N LYS A 109 10.83 -10.13 -13.27
CA LYS A 109 10.77 -11.54 -13.65
C LYS A 109 10.14 -12.42 -12.59
N ASP A 110 10.54 -12.20 -11.34
CA ASP A 110 10.15 -13.05 -10.22
C ASP A 110 9.00 -12.43 -9.44
N ALA A 111 8.18 -13.28 -8.84
CA ALA A 111 7.17 -12.83 -7.89
C ALA A 111 7.86 -12.41 -6.58
N LEU A 112 7.39 -11.34 -5.98
CA LEU A 112 7.88 -10.82 -4.72
C LEU A 112 6.94 -11.18 -3.58
N THR A 113 7.51 -11.49 -2.43
CA THR A 113 6.75 -11.73 -1.20
C THR A 113 6.93 -10.55 -0.27
N VAL A 114 5.81 -9.99 0.19
CA VAL A 114 5.79 -8.88 1.12
C VAL A 114 4.86 -9.18 2.29
N THR A 115 5.28 -8.82 3.50
CA THR A 115 4.49 -9.03 4.71
C THR A 115 4.09 -7.68 5.28
N LEU A 116 2.80 -7.47 5.48
CA LEU A 116 2.21 -6.24 5.94
C LEU A 116 1.58 -6.44 7.32
N PRO A 117 1.94 -5.64 8.35
CA PRO A 117 1.26 -5.69 9.64
C PRO A 117 -0.23 -5.41 9.50
N ILE A 118 -1.10 -6.25 10.10
CA ILE A 118 -2.55 -6.08 10.00
C ILE A 118 -2.98 -4.80 10.72
N PHE A 119 -2.74 -4.72 12.02
CA PHE A 119 -3.39 -3.73 12.87
C PHE A 119 -2.87 -2.30 12.73
N THR A 120 -1.65 -2.10 12.28
CA THR A 120 -1.07 -0.77 12.14
C THR A 120 -1.09 -0.25 10.71
N THR A 121 -1.24 -1.13 9.74
CA THR A 121 -1.05 -0.76 8.33
C THR A 121 -2.15 -1.29 7.43
N ALA A 122 -2.34 -2.62 7.36
CA ALA A 122 -3.26 -3.22 6.39
C ALA A 122 -4.72 -2.84 6.65
N GLU A 123 -5.18 -2.89 7.92
CA GLU A 123 -6.55 -2.52 8.27
C GLU A 123 -6.87 -1.06 7.95
N GLN A 124 -5.92 -0.14 8.17
CA GLN A 124 -6.09 1.27 7.86
C GLN A 124 -6.11 1.50 6.34
N ALA A 125 -5.16 0.89 5.62
CA ALA A 125 -5.06 1.00 4.17
C ALA A 125 -6.28 0.44 3.43
N MET A 126 -6.97 -0.55 4.02
CA MET A 126 -8.17 -1.17 3.45
C MET A 126 -9.47 -0.63 4.05
N GLY A 127 -9.41 0.25 5.06
CA GLY A 127 -10.60 0.75 5.76
C GLY A 127 -11.34 -0.32 6.57
N LEU A 128 -10.62 -1.32 7.07
CA LEU A 128 -11.16 -2.47 7.80
C LEU A 128 -11.01 -2.37 9.32
N SER A 129 -10.44 -1.28 9.83
CA SER A 129 -10.28 -1.05 11.27
C SER A 129 -11.64 -0.92 11.96
N ILE A 130 -11.88 -1.73 12.99
CA ILE A 130 -13.13 -1.74 13.76
C ILE A 130 -12.93 -1.03 15.11
N ASN A 131 -11.78 -1.24 15.73
CA ASN A 131 -11.44 -0.61 17.01
C ASN A 131 -9.91 -0.60 17.24
N VAL A 132 -9.48 0.11 18.28
CA VAL A 132 -8.06 0.22 18.63
C VAL A 132 -7.51 -1.00 19.43
N ALA A 133 -8.34 -2.00 19.70
CA ALA A 133 -7.95 -3.13 20.57
C ALA A 133 -7.12 -4.19 19.84
N GLN A 134 -6.99 -4.10 18.51
CA GLN A 134 -6.18 -5.01 17.69
C GLN A 134 -6.53 -6.49 17.92
N ASN A 135 -7.82 -6.79 17.92
CA ASN A 135 -8.35 -8.12 18.18
C ASN A 135 -9.38 -8.58 17.16
N GLU A 136 -9.30 -8.05 15.94
CA GLU A 136 -10.12 -8.47 14.83
C GLU A 136 -9.58 -9.78 14.23
N LEU A 137 -10.50 -10.64 13.81
CA LEU A 137 -10.19 -11.82 12.99
C LEU A 137 -10.14 -11.39 11.52
N PHE A 138 -9.01 -11.59 10.91
CA PHE A 138 -8.83 -11.44 9.48
C PHE A 138 -8.91 -12.79 8.80
N THR A 139 -9.81 -12.93 7.84
CA THR A 139 -9.90 -14.10 6.97
C THR A 139 -9.69 -13.69 5.54
N VAL A 140 -8.94 -14.49 4.81
CA VAL A 140 -8.67 -14.30 3.39
C VAL A 140 -9.27 -15.47 2.62
N SER A 141 -10.02 -15.18 1.58
CA SER A 141 -10.61 -16.18 0.70
C SER A 141 -10.28 -15.84 -0.75
N ASP A 142 -9.76 -16.80 -1.48
CA ASP A 142 -9.61 -16.70 -2.93
C ASP A 142 -10.97 -17.03 -3.57
N ILE A 143 -11.52 -16.07 -4.33
CA ILE A 143 -12.78 -16.22 -5.07
C ILE A 143 -12.55 -16.37 -6.58
N GLY A 144 -11.33 -16.71 -6.99
CA GLY A 144 -10.92 -16.99 -8.37
C GLY A 144 -10.58 -15.74 -9.18
N SER A 145 -11.38 -14.71 -9.14
CA SER A 145 -11.13 -13.42 -9.83
C SER A 145 -10.57 -12.34 -8.92
N ALA A 146 -10.60 -12.55 -7.60
CA ALA A 146 -10.14 -11.61 -6.58
C ALA A 146 -9.91 -12.33 -5.24
N PHE A 147 -9.27 -11.64 -4.32
CA PHE A 147 -9.18 -12.03 -2.92
C PHE A 147 -10.19 -11.23 -2.10
N MET A 148 -10.96 -11.92 -1.29
CA MET A 148 -11.86 -11.33 -0.32
C MET A 148 -11.19 -11.34 1.04
N ILE A 149 -11.01 -10.16 1.64
CA ILE A 149 -10.47 -9.99 2.99
C ILE A 149 -11.60 -9.50 3.89
N GLU A 150 -11.92 -10.26 4.92
CA GLU A 150 -12.94 -9.93 5.90
C GLU A 150 -12.29 -9.65 7.25
N SER A 151 -12.70 -8.54 7.87
CA SER A 151 -12.39 -8.21 9.26
C SER A 151 -13.63 -8.42 10.11
N ARG A 152 -13.52 -9.23 11.15
CA ARG A 152 -14.61 -9.51 12.09
C ARG A 152 -14.15 -9.26 13.50
N ARG A 153 -15.02 -8.65 14.31
CA ARG A 153 -14.76 -8.44 15.71
C ARG A 153 -14.72 -9.78 16.45
N PHE A 154 -13.61 -10.07 17.14
CA PHE A 154 -13.46 -11.28 17.94
C PHE A 154 -13.78 -11.05 19.44
N GLY A 155 -14.15 -9.83 19.82
CA GLY A 155 -14.21 -9.43 21.23
C GLY A 155 -12.80 -9.08 21.72
N HIS A 156 -12.57 -9.14 23.02
CA HIS A 156 -11.23 -8.90 23.58
C HIS A 156 -10.34 -10.15 23.61
N GLY A 157 -10.86 -11.33 23.20
CA GLY A 157 -10.09 -12.59 23.12
C GLY A 157 -9.61 -13.13 24.48
N VAL A 158 -10.01 -12.49 25.56
CA VAL A 158 -9.64 -12.85 26.93
C VAL A 158 -10.90 -13.16 27.72
N GLY A 159 -11.14 -14.45 27.96
CA GLY A 159 -12.28 -14.91 28.73
C GLY A 159 -13.55 -15.23 27.93
N MET A 160 -14.55 -15.69 28.62
CA MET A 160 -15.81 -16.19 28.09
C MET A 160 -16.73 -15.05 27.64
N SER A 161 -17.37 -15.20 26.48
CA SER A 161 -18.40 -14.27 26.03
C SER A 161 -19.63 -14.38 26.93
N GLN A 162 -19.96 -13.32 27.68
CA GLN A 162 -21.14 -13.28 28.54
C GLN A 162 -22.44 -13.61 27.79
N ARG A 163 -22.62 -13.01 26.59
CA ARG A 163 -23.79 -13.30 25.76
C ARG A 163 -23.78 -14.70 25.16
N GLY A 164 -22.60 -15.23 24.85
CA GLY A 164 -22.45 -16.62 24.42
C GLY A 164 -22.83 -17.60 25.53
N ALA A 165 -22.34 -17.36 26.73
CA ALA A 165 -22.68 -18.14 27.90
C ALA A 165 -24.19 -18.08 28.22
N GLU A 166 -24.79 -16.91 28.22
CA GLU A 166 -26.23 -16.72 28.41
C GLU A 166 -27.05 -17.49 27.34
N GLN A 167 -26.63 -17.45 26.08
CA GLN A 167 -27.29 -18.17 25.01
C GLN A 167 -27.17 -19.70 25.19
N MET A 168 -26.01 -20.21 25.55
CA MET A 168 -25.77 -21.61 25.83
C MET A 168 -26.67 -22.08 26.97
N ALA A 169 -26.77 -21.31 28.07
CA ALA A 169 -27.66 -21.64 29.18
C ALA A 169 -29.14 -21.60 28.76
N ARG A 170 -29.59 -20.56 28.10
CA ARG A 170 -31.00 -20.36 27.76
C ARG A 170 -31.50 -21.25 26.63
N GLN A 171 -30.73 -21.42 25.55
CA GLN A 171 -31.18 -22.16 24.38
C GLN A 171 -30.80 -23.63 24.40
N HIS A 172 -29.69 -23.97 25.03
CA HIS A 172 -29.16 -25.33 25.06
C HIS A 172 -29.25 -25.98 26.44
N GLY A 173 -29.77 -25.26 27.47
CA GLY A 173 -29.93 -25.79 28.83
C GLY A 173 -28.62 -26.18 29.51
N MET A 174 -27.48 -25.62 29.06
CA MET A 174 -26.17 -25.94 29.59
C MET A 174 -25.97 -25.38 30.99
N THR A 175 -25.34 -26.16 31.89
CA THR A 175 -24.93 -25.70 33.19
C THR A 175 -23.68 -24.83 33.12
N TYR A 176 -23.35 -24.10 34.18
CA TYR A 176 -22.14 -23.25 34.23
C TYR A 176 -20.83 -24.03 34.07
N GLU A 177 -20.84 -25.32 34.47
CA GLU A 177 -19.68 -26.22 34.31
C GLU A 177 -19.48 -26.68 32.85
N GLN A 178 -20.56 -26.66 32.07
CA GLN A 178 -20.54 -27.06 30.64
C GLN A 178 -20.20 -25.89 29.72
N ILE A 179 -20.32 -24.68 30.20
CA ILE A 179 -20.03 -23.42 29.47
C ILE A 179 -18.62 -22.96 29.75
#